data_516e4959ad46cec3ddb864a5989bcb09
#
_entry.id   516e4959ad46cec3ddb864a5989bcb09
#
_cell.length_a   1.000
_cell.length_b   1.000
_cell.length_c   1.000
_cell.angle_alpha   90.00
_cell.angle_beta   90.00
_cell.angle_gamma   90.00
#
_symmetry.space_group_name_H-M   'P 1'
#
loop_
_entity.id
_entity.type
_entity.pdbx_description
1 polymer ?
#
loop_
_entity_poly.entity_id
_entity_poly.type
_entity_poly.pdbx_seq_one_letter_code
_entity_poly.pdbx_strand_id
1 'polypeptide(L)'
;MLAAMTTSSPDQTADSIDRHIRAWLDRFVVDLNLCPFARPVVASTALRIVVCSETDPQSIARAVMAELDLLQQSAETEIATTLLVFQYALTDFNDYLGVIETAEALLQELGLSGVIQLASFHPDYLFAGEAREAVSHFTNRAPYPIIHFLREDMLSRALTHYVDPEQIPLRNIQTLESLGRDRIQQMLQALAR
;
A
#
# COMPACT_ATOMS: atom_id res chain seq x y z
N MET A 1 -33.50 15.94 -26.37
CA MET A 1 -32.69 16.64 -25.36
C MET A 1 -32.69 15.76 -24.10
N LEU A 2 -31.79 14.76 -24.04
CA LEU A 2 -31.66 13.85 -22.88
C LEU A 2 -30.47 14.36 -22.06
N ALA A 3 -30.76 14.81 -20.86
CA ALA A 3 -29.74 15.17 -19.88
C ALA A 3 -29.04 13.87 -19.41
N ALA A 4 -27.74 13.79 -19.63
CA ALA A 4 -26.90 12.76 -19.03
C ALA A 4 -26.86 12.98 -17.52
N MET A 5 -27.49 12.09 -16.77
CA MET A 5 -27.33 12.00 -15.33
C MET A 5 -25.91 11.46 -15.07
N THR A 6 -25.00 12.34 -14.72
CA THR A 6 -23.74 11.97 -14.10
C THR A 6 -24.07 11.43 -12.71
N THR A 7 -24.01 10.12 -12.56
CA THR A 7 -23.99 9.48 -11.24
C THR A 7 -22.63 9.80 -10.61
N SER A 8 -22.55 10.86 -9.82
CA SER A 8 -21.45 11.08 -8.90
C SER A 8 -21.43 9.90 -7.94
N SER A 9 -20.33 9.16 -7.92
CA SER A 9 -20.04 8.18 -6.86
C SER A 9 -20.18 8.85 -5.51
N PRO A 10 -20.76 8.20 -4.49
CA PRO A 10 -20.89 8.78 -3.17
C PRO A 10 -19.49 9.17 -2.68
N ASP A 11 -19.38 10.40 -2.20
CA ASP A 11 -18.15 10.96 -1.62
C ASP A 11 -17.69 10.03 -0.48
N GLN A 12 -16.60 9.27 -0.73
CA GLN A 12 -16.14 8.29 0.25
C GLN A 12 -15.48 9.05 1.39
N THR A 13 -15.99 8.91 2.59
CA THR A 13 -15.38 9.50 3.78
C THR A 13 -14.06 8.79 4.13
N ALA A 14 -13.16 9.50 4.84
CA ALA A 14 -11.90 8.91 5.32
C ALA A 14 -12.14 7.60 6.11
N ASP A 15 -13.21 7.54 6.91
CA ASP A 15 -13.59 6.34 7.66
C ASP A 15 -14.00 5.17 6.76
N SER A 16 -14.62 5.44 5.62
CA SER A 16 -14.99 4.39 4.67
C SER A 16 -13.76 3.84 3.94
N ILE A 17 -12.79 4.70 3.64
CA ILE A 17 -11.51 4.32 3.04
C ILE A 17 -10.69 3.51 4.04
N ASP A 18 -10.57 3.94 5.31
CA ASP A 18 -9.86 3.18 6.35
C ASP A 18 -10.45 1.76 6.49
N ARG A 19 -11.77 1.63 6.57
CA ARG A 19 -12.42 0.30 6.61
C ARG A 19 -12.13 -0.55 5.38
N HIS A 20 -12.11 0.05 4.18
CA HIS A 20 -11.80 -0.65 2.94
C HIS A 20 -10.34 -1.13 2.92
N ILE A 21 -9.40 -0.29 3.38
CA ILE A 21 -7.98 -0.67 3.49
C ILE A 21 -7.80 -1.79 4.53
N ARG A 22 -8.45 -1.71 5.69
CA ARG A 22 -8.39 -2.80 6.69
C ARG A 22 -8.95 -4.10 6.15
N ALA A 23 -10.07 -4.06 5.43
CA ALA A 23 -10.63 -5.24 4.79
C ALA A 23 -9.68 -5.84 3.73
N TRP A 24 -8.97 -5.00 2.96
CA TRP A 24 -7.95 -5.43 2.01
C TRP A 24 -6.75 -6.07 2.73
N LEU A 25 -6.26 -5.44 3.80
CA LEU A 25 -5.17 -6.01 4.60
C LEU A 25 -5.56 -7.38 5.17
N ASP A 26 -6.71 -7.50 5.80
CA ASP A 26 -7.15 -8.74 6.43
C ASP A 26 -7.40 -9.85 5.39
N ARG A 27 -8.28 -9.59 4.42
CA ARG A 27 -8.81 -10.62 3.51
C ARG A 27 -7.94 -10.92 2.31
N PHE A 28 -7.05 -10.00 1.94
CA PHE A 28 -6.17 -10.19 0.79
C PHE A 28 -4.71 -10.36 1.22
N VAL A 29 -4.17 -9.45 2.01
CA VAL A 29 -2.75 -9.53 2.39
C VAL A 29 -2.51 -10.61 3.43
N VAL A 30 -3.31 -10.63 4.51
CA VAL A 30 -3.11 -11.54 5.66
C VAL A 30 -3.64 -12.95 5.36
N ASP A 31 -4.87 -13.08 4.85
CA ASP A 31 -5.47 -14.39 4.60
C ASP A 31 -4.78 -15.17 3.48
N LEU A 32 -4.26 -14.49 2.46
CA LEU A 32 -3.43 -15.10 1.41
C LEU A 32 -1.95 -15.22 1.79
N ASN A 33 -1.58 -14.75 2.99
CA ASN A 33 -0.18 -14.75 3.48
C ASN A 33 0.81 -14.08 2.53
N LEU A 34 0.40 -12.99 1.86
CA LEU A 34 1.26 -12.24 0.92
C LEU A 34 2.37 -11.48 1.65
N CYS A 35 2.12 -11.11 2.92
CA CYS A 35 3.14 -10.58 3.81
C CYS A 35 3.07 -11.35 5.14
N PRO A 36 4.02 -12.25 5.42
CA PRO A 36 4.00 -13.09 6.62
C PRO A 36 4.10 -12.29 7.92
N PHE A 37 4.53 -11.04 7.83
CA PHE A 37 4.70 -10.14 8.98
C PHE A 37 3.48 -9.23 9.22
N ALA A 38 2.51 -9.20 8.31
CA ALA A 38 1.38 -8.28 8.37
C ALA A 38 0.42 -8.58 9.54
N ARG A 39 0.14 -9.88 9.80
CA ARG A 39 -0.89 -10.30 10.77
C ARG A 39 -0.76 -9.65 12.15
N PRO A 40 0.39 -9.67 12.85
CA PRO A 40 0.50 -9.06 14.17
C PRO A 40 0.34 -7.54 14.13
N VAL A 41 0.80 -6.87 13.07
CA VAL A 41 0.70 -5.42 12.91
C VAL A 41 -0.74 -5.00 12.60
N VAL A 42 -1.41 -5.71 11.69
CA VAL A 42 -2.82 -5.44 11.33
C VAL A 42 -3.76 -5.64 12.52
N ALA A 43 -3.46 -6.61 13.41
CA ALA A 43 -4.22 -6.85 14.63
C ALA A 43 -3.91 -5.85 15.77
N SER A 44 -2.88 -5.01 15.62
CA SER A 44 -2.46 -4.06 16.65
C SER A 44 -3.03 -2.66 16.45
N THR A 45 -2.89 -1.82 17.47
CA THR A 45 -3.18 -0.38 17.38
C THR A 45 -2.03 0.43 16.77
N ALA A 46 -0.88 -0.20 16.52
CA ALA A 46 0.32 0.45 15.97
C ALA A 46 0.30 0.53 14.43
N LEU A 47 -0.72 -0.03 13.76
CA LEU A 47 -0.97 0.21 12.35
C LEU A 47 -1.62 1.59 12.16
N ARG A 48 -0.91 2.51 11.51
CA ARG A 48 -1.40 3.83 11.15
C ARG A 48 -1.88 3.83 9.69
N ILE A 49 -3.13 4.24 9.46
CA ILE A 49 -3.70 4.49 8.13
C ILE A 49 -4.06 5.97 8.06
N VAL A 50 -3.55 6.68 7.06
CA VAL A 50 -3.78 8.11 6.84
C VAL A 50 -4.36 8.31 5.46
N VAL A 51 -5.52 8.97 5.38
CA VAL A 51 -6.15 9.32 4.12
C VAL A 51 -5.75 10.74 3.74
N CYS A 52 -5.02 10.86 2.64
CA CYS A 52 -4.65 12.15 2.04
C CYS A 52 -5.67 12.53 0.97
N SER A 53 -6.39 13.63 1.20
CA SER A 53 -7.37 14.19 0.25
C SER A 53 -6.76 15.26 -0.66
N GLU A 54 -5.51 15.61 -0.43
CA GLU A 54 -4.80 16.62 -1.21
C GLU A 54 -4.51 16.12 -2.62
N THR A 55 -4.56 17.06 -3.58
CA THR A 55 -4.33 16.73 -5.00
C THR A 55 -3.17 17.51 -5.62
N ASP A 56 -2.72 18.58 -4.98
CA ASP A 56 -1.59 19.35 -5.48
C ASP A 56 -0.25 18.73 -5.05
N PRO A 57 0.79 18.78 -5.91
CA PRO A 57 2.07 18.10 -5.65
C PRO A 57 2.78 18.57 -4.38
N GLN A 58 2.65 19.86 -4.00
CA GLN A 58 3.31 20.39 -2.81
C GLN A 58 2.66 19.87 -1.53
N SER A 59 1.34 19.78 -1.50
CA SER A 59 0.60 19.23 -0.36
C SER A 59 0.82 17.72 -0.22
N ILE A 60 0.91 16.99 -1.34
CA ILE A 60 1.29 15.57 -1.36
C ILE A 60 2.70 15.39 -0.77
N ALA A 61 3.68 16.18 -1.23
CA ALA A 61 5.04 16.13 -0.70
C ALA A 61 5.09 16.43 0.80
N ARG A 62 4.32 17.44 1.27
CA ARG A 62 4.19 17.73 2.71
C ARG A 62 3.60 16.57 3.50
N ALA A 63 2.60 15.87 2.95
CA ALA A 63 2.02 14.70 3.59
C ALA A 63 3.04 13.56 3.72
N VAL A 64 3.83 13.29 2.67
CA VAL A 64 4.93 12.31 2.71
C VAL A 64 5.96 12.68 3.78
N MET A 65 6.41 13.94 3.80
CA MET A 65 7.39 14.41 4.79
C MET A 65 6.86 14.32 6.22
N ALA A 66 5.59 14.67 6.45
CA ALA A 66 4.96 14.59 7.76
C ALA A 66 4.89 13.15 8.29
N GLU A 67 4.60 12.17 7.44
CA GLU A 67 4.57 10.77 7.85
C GLU A 67 5.98 10.19 8.07
N LEU A 68 6.98 10.61 7.30
CA LEU A 68 8.40 10.28 7.55
C LEU A 68 8.86 10.80 8.91
N ASP A 69 8.62 12.08 9.19
CA ASP A 69 9.00 12.73 10.45
C ASP A 69 8.27 12.08 11.64
N LEU A 70 6.96 11.87 11.52
CA LEU A 70 6.16 11.23 12.56
C LEU A 70 6.65 9.79 12.85
N LEU A 71 6.90 9.00 11.81
CA LEU A 71 7.37 7.63 11.98
C LEU A 71 8.75 7.61 12.65
N GLN A 72 9.64 8.52 12.26
CA GLN A 72 10.98 8.62 12.86
C GLN A 72 10.93 8.99 14.36
N GLN A 73 10.03 9.88 14.75
CA GLN A 73 9.91 10.39 16.14
C GLN A 73 9.10 9.46 17.05
N SER A 74 8.30 8.57 16.49
CA SER A 74 7.44 7.68 17.27
C SER A 74 8.15 6.39 17.66
N ALA A 75 7.77 5.83 18.81
CA ALA A 75 8.16 4.46 19.16
C ALA A 75 7.44 3.43 18.27
N GLU A 76 8.09 2.30 18.00
CA GLU A 76 7.49 1.20 17.22
C GLU A 76 6.19 0.67 17.84
N THR A 77 6.07 0.70 19.16
CA THR A 77 4.86 0.32 19.89
C THR A 77 3.69 1.28 19.69
N GLU A 78 3.96 2.53 19.30
CA GLU A 78 2.97 3.55 19.00
C GLU A 78 2.60 3.53 17.51
N ILE A 79 3.63 3.55 16.63
CA ILE A 79 3.46 3.45 15.19
C ILE A 79 4.50 2.45 14.65
N ALA A 80 4.05 1.23 14.37
CA ALA A 80 4.90 0.20 13.76
C ALA A 80 5.11 0.48 12.27
N THR A 81 4.06 0.95 11.60
CA THR A 81 4.07 1.24 10.16
C THR A 81 2.95 2.21 9.79
N THR A 82 3.11 2.93 8.68
CA THR A 82 2.11 3.85 8.15
C THR A 82 1.73 3.52 6.71
N LEU A 83 0.44 3.51 6.42
CA LEU A 83 -0.13 3.49 5.06
C LEU A 83 -0.69 4.88 4.75
N LEU A 84 -0.01 5.64 3.88
CA LEU A 84 -0.51 6.91 3.35
C LEU A 84 -1.32 6.62 2.09
N VAL A 85 -2.62 6.80 2.18
CA VAL A 85 -3.61 6.44 1.16
C VAL A 85 -4.07 7.70 0.44
N PHE A 86 -3.96 7.75 -0.88
CA PHE A 86 -4.40 8.90 -1.68
C PHE A 86 -5.83 8.69 -2.18
N GLN A 87 -6.74 9.56 -1.73
CA GLN A 87 -8.16 9.45 -2.05
C GLN A 87 -8.48 9.91 -3.47
N TYR A 88 -7.94 11.05 -3.88
CA TYR A 88 -8.30 11.72 -5.14
C TYR A 88 -7.11 11.92 -6.08
N ALA A 89 -5.89 11.77 -5.57
CA ALA A 89 -4.66 11.99 -6.33
C ALA A 89 -4.04 10.68 -6.79
N LEU A 90 -3.08 10.80 -7.73
CA LEU A 90 -2.20 9.71 -8.14
C LEU A 90 -2.94 8.49 -8.72
N THR A 91 -4.08 8.73 -9.39
CA THR A 91 -4.86 7.68 -10.06
C THR A 91 -4.18 7.16 -11.33
N ASP A 92 -3.33 7.96 -11.98
CA ASP A 92 -2.44 7.49 -13.02
C ASP A 92 -1.19 6.83 -12.39
N PHE A 93 -0.84 5.64 -12.88
CA PHE A 93 0.25 4.87 -12.30
C PHE A 93 1.63 5.50 -12.54
N ASN A 94 1.84 6.22 -13.66
CA ASN A 94 3.12 6.88 -13.94
C ASN A 94 3.28 8.13 -13.05
N ASP A 95 2.22 8.90 -12.85
CA ASP A 95 2.23 10.03 -11.92
C ASP A 95 2.54 9.55 -10.49
N TYR A 96 1.93 8.43 -10.09
CA TYR A 96 2.21 7.77 -8.82
C TYR A 96 3.68 7.34 -8.69
N LEU A 97 4.27 6.72 -9.72
CA LEU A 97 5.69 6.33 -9.72
C LEU A 97 6.62 7.55 -9.56
N GLY A 98 6.31 8.68 -10.18
CA GLY A 98 7.07 9.92 -10.01
C GLY A 98 7.07 10.42 -8.55
N VAL A 99 5.96 10.24 -7.83
CA VAL A 99 5.90 10.57 -6.39
C VAL A 99 6.70 9.56 -5.56
N ILE A 100 6.68 8.28 -5.88
CA ILE A 100 7.52 7.27 -5.21
C ILE A 100 9.01 7.60 -5.37
N GLU A 101 9.46 7.90 -6.59
CA GLU A 101 10.86 8.31 -6.85
C GLU A 101 11.25 9.54 -6.04
N THR A 102 10.36 10.54 -5.96
CA THR A 102 10.57 11.73 -5.14
C THR A 102 10.65 11.40 -3.65
N ALA A 103 9.78 10.53 -3.14
CA ALA A 103 9.78 10.11 -1.75
C ALA A 103 11.04 9.30 -1.38
N GLU A 104 11.54 8.45 -2.29
CA GLU A 104 12.81 7.72 -2.11
C GLU A 104 14.02 8.67 -2.11
N ALA A 105 14.04 9.69 -2.98
CA ALA A 105 15.07 10.71 -2.98
C ALA A 105 15.07 11.51 -1.66
N LEU A 106 13.89 11.88 -1.15
CA LEU A 106 13.75 12.53 0.16
C LEU A 106 14.30 11.67 1.30
N LEU A 107 14.02 10.36 1.31
CA LEU A 107 14.60 9.44 2.29
C LEU A 107 16.13 9.49 2.30
N GLN A 108 16.75 9.52 1.12
CA GLN A 108 18.21 9.61 0.99
C GLN A 108 18.74 10.96 1.50
N GLU A 109 18.13 12.07 1.10
CA GLU A 109 18.52 13.42 1.52
C GLU A 109 18.40 13.62 3.03
N LEU A 110 17.37 13.03 3.66
CA LEU A 110 17.14 13.08 5.10
C LEU A 110 18.02 12.09 5.89
N GLY A 111 18.82 11.26 5.23
CA GLY A 111 19.66 10.25 5.89
C GLY A 111 18.87 9.12 6.52
N LEU A 112 17.65 8.85 6.02
CA LEU A 112 16.74 7.81 6.53
C LEU A 112 16.87 6.47 5.79
N SER A 113 17.76 6.37 4.78
CA SER A 113 18.11 5.11 4.14
C SER A 113 18.66 4.13 5.19
N GLY A 114 18.14 2.91 5.21
CA GLY A 114 18.47 1.92 6.23
C GLY A 114 17.71 2.08 7.56
N VAL A 115 16.84 3.10 7.67
CA VAL A 115 15.95 3.32 8.83
C VAL A 115 14.50 3.12 8.45
N ILE A 116 14.10 3.70 7.32
CA ILE A 116 12.74 3.58 6.75
C ILE A 116 12.87 3.06 5.32
N GLN A 117 12.00 2.12 4.97
CA GLN A 117 11.81 1.60 3.62
C GLN A 117 10.42 1.98 3.13
N LEU A 118 10.29 2.31 1.85
CA LEU A 118 9.00 2.50 1.19
C LEU A 118 8.60 1.24 0.43
N ALA A 119 7.31 0.88 0.53
CA ALA A 119 6.68 -0.06 -0.37
C ALA A 119 5.51 0.63 -1.08
N SER A 120 5.33 0.30 -2.35
CA SER A 120 4.40 0.97 -3.25
C SER A 120 3.23 0.05 -3.61
N PHE A 121 1.98 0.57 -3.54
CA PHE A 121 0.77 -0.15 -3.95
C PHE A 121 -0.14 0.77 -4.75
N HIS A 122 -0.71 0.23 -5.83
CA HIS A 122 -1.58 1.01 -6.71
C HIS A 122 -2.67 0.11 -7.33
N PRO A 123 -3.90 0.60 -7.61
CA PRO A 123 -4.93 -0.21 -8.28
C PRO A 123 -4.47 -0.81 -9.61
N ASP A 124 -3.71 -0.05 -10.39
CA ASP A 124 -3.20 -0.42 -11.70
C ASP A 124 -1.71 -0.79 -11.69
N TYR A 125 -1.20 -1.32 -10.57
CA TYR A 125 0.22 -1.66 -10.45
C TYR A 125 0.67 -2.61 -11.57
N LEU A 126 1.81 -2.29 -12.18
CA LEU A 126 2.44 -3.07 -13.24
C LEU A 126 3.96 -3.19 -12.96
N PHE A 127 4.46 -4.41 -12.86
CA PHE A 127 5.91 -4.63 -12.80
C PHE A 127 6.53 -4.47 -14.18
N ALA A 128 7.65 -3.75 -14.26
CA ALA A 128 8.40 -3.59 -15.49
C ALA A 128 8.89 -4.95 -15.99
N GLY A 129 8.77 -5.18 -17.29
CA GLY A 129 9.19 -6.42 -17.93
C GLY A 129 8.18 -7.58 -17.85
N GLU A 130 7.11 -7.45 -17.06
CA GLU A 130 6.06 -8.45 -16.97
C GLU A 130 4.95 -8.19 -18.00
N ALA A 131 4.30 -9.26 -18.47
CA ALA A 131 3.13 -9.14 -19.33
C ALA A 131 2.00 -8.38 -18.60
N ARG A 132 1.27 -7.52 -19.30
CA ARG A 132 0.18 -6.70 -18.71
C ARG A 132 -0.87 -7.53 -17.97
N GLU A 133 -1.08 -8.76 -18.42
CA GLU A 133 -2.02 -9.71 -17.85
C GLU A 133 -1.44 -10.57 -16.72
N ALA A 134 -0.16 -10.38 -16.38
CA ALA A 134 0.51 -11.19 -15.35
C ALA A 134 -0.20 -11.05 -13.99
N VAL A 135 -0.37 -12.17 -13.33
CA VAL A 135 -1.02 -12.24 -12.01
C VAL A 135 -0.08 -11.70 -10.91
N SER A 136 1.23 -11.71 -11.16
CA SER A 136 2.25 -11.12 -10.30
C SER A 136 1.95 -9.68 -9.90
N HIS A 137 1.34 -8.87 -10.77
CA HIS A 137 0.98 -7.49 -10.47
C HIS A 137 0.08 -7.35 -9.23
N PHE A 138 -0.75 -8.35 -8.95
CA PHE A 138 -1.67 -8.32 -7.81
C PHE A 138 -0.97 -8.39 -6.45
N THR A 139 0.31 -8.74 -6.40
CA THR A 139 1.08 -8.66 -5.15
C THR A 139 1.18 -7.21 -4.64
N ASN A 140 1.15 -6.23 -5.55
CA ASN A 140 1.24 -4.80 -5.25
C ASN A 140 -0.02 -4.01 -5.63
N ARG A 141 -1.10 -4.70 -6.03
CA ARG A 141 -2.39 -4.03 -6.25
C ARG A 141 -3.15 -3.84 -4.96
N ALA A 142 -3.62 -2.61 -4.75
CA ALA A 142 -4.43 -2.19 -3.62
C ALA A 142 -5.66 -1.41 -4.09
N PRO A 143 -6.68 -1.20 -3.24
CA PRO A 143 -7.88 -0.45 -3.61
C PRO A 143 -7.63 1.02 -3.97
N TYR A 144 -6.55 1.60 -3.47
CA TYR A 144 -6.12 3.00 -3.68
C TYR A 144 -4.62 3.07 -3.94
N PRO A 145 -4.11 4.18 -4.49
CA PRO A 145 -2.68 4.47 -4.45
C PRO A 145 -2.22 4.62 -2.99
N ILE A 146 -1.17 3.90 -2.60
CA ILE A 146 -0.68 3.86 -1.21
C ILE A 146 0.84 3.94 -1.20
N ILE A 147 1.40 4.80 -0.37
CA ILE A 147 2.80 4.71 0.06
C ILE A 147 2.82 4.07 1.44
N HIS A 148 3.52 2.96 1.57
CA HIS A 148 3.67 2.23 2.83
C HIS A 148 5.05 2.48 3.41
N PHE A 149 5.11 3.08 4.59
CA PHE A 149 6.33 3.39 5.31
C PHE A 149 6.62 2.29 6.33
N LEU A 150 7.77 1.65 6.20
CA LEU A 150 8.20 0.50 6.97
C LEU A 150 9.47 0.81 7.74
N ARG A 151 9.54 0.38 9.00
CA ARG A 151 10.79 0.44 9.78
C ARG A 151 11.70 -0.72 9.37
N GLU A 152 12.90 -0.42 8.90
CA GLU A 152 13.84 -1.46 8.45
C GLU A 152 14.26 -2.41 9.56
N ASP A 153 14.49 -1.89 10.77
CA ASP A 153 14.82 -2.72 11.93
C ASP A 153 13.71 -3.72 12.29
N MET A 154 12.44 -3.29 12.19
CA MET A 154 11.30 -4.18 12.42
C MET A 154 11.26 -5.31 11.39
N LEU A 155 11.44 -4.97 10.11
CA LEU A 155 11.50 -5.95 9.04
C LEU A 155 12.68 -6.92 9.23
N SER A 156 13.87 -6.40 9.52
CA SER A 156 15.07 -7.20 9.75
C SER A 156 14.89 -8.21 10.89
N ARG A 157 14.30 -7.78 12.01
CA ARG A 157 13.99 -8.68 13.13
C ARG A 157 12.96 -9.74 12.76
N ALA A 158 11.93 -9.36 12.01
CA ALA A 158 10.91 -10.30 11.54
C ALA A 158 11.49 -11.34 10.58
N LEU A 159 12.38 -10.93 9.68
CA LEU A 159 13.05 -11.81 8.71
C LEU A 159 14.04 -12.78 9.38
N THR A 160 14.66 -12.40 10.51
CA THR A 160 15.64 -13.26 11.22
C THR A 160 15.10 -14.65 11.58
N HIS A 161 13.78 -14.74 11.80
CA HIS A 161 13.11 -15.99 12.18
C HIS A 161 12.34 -16.65 11.03
N TYR A 162 12.45 -16.08 9.82
CA TYR A 162 11.74 -16.59 8.66
C TYR A 162 12.67 -17.43 7.78
N VAL A 163 12.24 -18.65 7.44
CA VAL A 163 13.00 -19.54 6.56
C VAL A 163 12.85 -19.07 5.12
N ASP A 164 13.98 -18.84 4.44
CA ASP A 164 14.06 -18.42 3.04
C ASP A 164 13.22 -17.16 2.72
N PRO A 165 13.48 -16.00 3.36
CA PRO A 165 12.72 -14.79 3.15
C PRO A 165 12.78 -14.27 1.69
N GLU A 166 13.84 -14.56 0.97
CA GLU A 166 14.00 -14.25 -0.46
C GLU A 166 12.99 -15.00 -1.35
N GLN A 167 12.38 -16.07 -0.86
CA GLN A 167 11.34 -16.82 -1.57
C GLN A 167 9.93 -16.25 -1.38
N ILE A 168 9.75 -15.23 -0.53
CA ILE A 168 8.42 -14.62 -0.29
C ILE A 168 7.80 -14.13 -1.59
N PRO A 169 8.49 -13.36 -2.47
CA PRO A 169 7.89 -12.90 -3.72
C PRO A 169 7.44 -14.05 -4.63
N LEU A 170 8.26 -15.09 -4.76
CA LEU A 170 7.93 -16.24 -5.59
C LEU A 170 6.72 -17.00 -5.05
N ARG A 171 6.63 -17.22 -3.73
CA ARG A 171 5.48 -17.85 -3.09
C ARG A 171 4.21 -17.03 -3.26
N ASN A 172 4.30 -15.70 -3.19
CA ASN A 172 3.18 -14.81 -3.42
C ASN A 172 2.64 -14.97 -4.85
N ILE A 173 3.53 -14.97 -5.85
CA ILE A 173 3.16 -15.18 -7.25
C ILE A 173 2.47 -16.54 -7.42
N GLN A 174 3.04 -17.62 -6.90
CA GLN A 174 2.46 -18.96 -6.97
C GLN A 174 1.09 -19.05 -6.29
N THR A 175 0.92 -18.38 -5.15
CA THR A 175 -0.39 -18.29 -4.46
C THR A 175 -1.42 -17.62 -5.35
N LEU A 176 -1.08 -16.49 -5.95
CA LEU A 176 -1.98 -15.74 -6.82
C LEU A 176 -2.27 -16.48 -8.14
N GLU A 177 -1.28 -17.14 -8.73
CA GLU A 177 -1.45 -17.98 -9.91
C GLU A 177 -2.41 -19.14 -9.65
N SER A 178 -2.30 -19.78 -8.48
CA SER A 178 -3.19 -20.88 -8.08
C SER A 178 -4.66 -20.44 -7.92
N LEU A 179 -4.89 -19.20 -7.51
CA LEU A 179 -6.23 -18.60 -7.40
C LEU A 179 -6.80 -18.22 -8.76
N GLY A 180 -5.93 -17.75 -9.65
CA GLY A 180 -6.31 -17.23 -10.95
C GLY A 180 -6.94 -15.82 -10.91
N ARG A 181 -6.79 -15.11 -12.02
CA ARG A 181 -7.16 -13.69 -12.15
C ARG A 181 -8.60 -13.39 -11.76
N ASP A 182 -9.54 -14.19 -12.26
CA ASP A 182 -10.97 -13.93 -12.05
C ASP A 182 -11.34 -14.00 -10.56
N ARG A 183 -10.79 -14.98 -9.85
CA ARG A 183 -11.00 -15.12 -8.41
C ARG A 183 -10.42 -13.96 -7.63
N ILE A 184 -9.21 -13.53 -7.96
CA ILE A 184 -8.56 -12.37 -7.33
C ILE A 184 -9.41 -11.11 -7.54
N GLN A 185 -9.86 -10.86 -8.78
CA GLN A 185 -10.70 -9.70 -9.07
C GLN A 185 -12.02 -9.73 -8.30
N GLN A 186 -12.67 -10.89 -8.19
CA GLN A 186 -13.87 -11.06 -7.36
C GLN A 186 -13.61 -10.76 -5.90
N MET A 187 -12.48 -11.23 -5.35
CA MET A 187 -12.09 -10.93 -3.96
C MET A 187 -11.92 -9.42 -3.75
N LEU A 188 -11.15 -8.75 -4.61
CA LEU A 188 -10.92 -7.31 -4.50
C LEU A 188 -12.22 -6.50 -4.66
N GLN A 189 -13.11 -6.87 -5.58
CA GLN A 189 -14.42 -6.23 -5.74
C GLN A 189 -15.34 -6.43 -4.53
N ALA A 190 -15.24 -7.57 -3.85
CA ALA A 190 -16.03 -7.85 -2.66
C ALA A 190 -15.61 -7.02 -1.44
N LEU A 191 -14.38 -6.45 -1.44
CA LEU A 191 -13.89 -5.59 -0.37
C LEU A 191 -14.52 -4.18 -0.40
N ALA A 192 -15.00 -3.74 -1.55
CA ALA A 192 -15.59 -2.40 -1.74
C ALA A 192 -17.04 -2.29 -1.22
N ARG A 193 -17.61 -3.37 -0.70
CA ARG A 193 -18.99 -3.45 -0.16
C ARG A 193 -18.98 -3.43 1.37
#